data_f49695764e748b8c814358a9a7a0a0de
#
_entry.id   f49695764e748b8c814358a9a7a0a0de
#
_cell.length_a   1.000
_cell.length_b   1.000
_cell.length_c   1.000
_cell.angle_alpha   90.00
_cell.angle_beta   90.00
_cell.angle_gamma   90.00
#
_symmetry.space_group_name_H-M   'P 1'
#
loop_
_entity.id
_entity.type
_entity.pdbx_description
1 polymer ?
#
loop_
_entity_poly.entity_id
_entity_poly.type
_entity_poly.pdbx_seq_one_letter_code
_entity_poly.pdbx_strand_id
1 'polypeptide(L)' 'MGHNDEFNLLSLNVRGIRTFEKRKAVFIWLENSGADIFFLQETYSTGDIENIWRKQWKGEMFSLHGSNHSRGVLVLI' A
#
# COMPACT_ATOMS: atom_id res chain seq x y z
N MET A 1 23.21 -5.92 -21.57
CA MET A 1 22.76 -6.51 -20.62
C MET A 1 21.38 -6.62 -20.67
N GLY A 2 20.96 -7.34 -20.99
CA GLY A 2 19.65 -7.43 -21.16
C GLY A 2 18.80 -7.14 -19.98
N HIS A 3 19.32 -7.09 -18.89
CA HIS A 3 18.49 -6.79 -17.78
C HIS A 3 18.32 -5.31 -17.68
N ASN A 4 17.31 -4.91 -17.09
CA ASN A 4 17.14 -3.52 -16.85
C ASN A 4 17.04 -3.32 -15.34
N ASP A 5 17.53 -2.20 -14.89
CA ASP A 5 17.55 -1.87 -13.50
C ASP A 5 16.37 -1.03 -13.09
N GLU A 6 15.36 -0.97 -13.93
CA GLU A 6 14.20 -0.16 -13.64
C GLU A 6 13.32 -0.81 -12.57
N PHE A 7 12.78 0.02 -11.72
CA PHE A 7 11.76 -0.43 -10.78
C PHE A 7 10.40 -0.28 -11.41
N ASN A 8 9.55 -1.24 -11.15
CA ASN A 8 8.16 -1.18 -11.59
C ASN A 8 7.34 -0.58 -10.47
N LEU A 9 6.78 0.59 -10.73
CA LEU A 9 5.95 1.29 -9.77
C LEU A 9 4.49 1.10 -10.15
N LEU A 10 3.69 0.71 -9.17
CA LEU A 10 2.25 0.57 -9.36
C LEU A 10 1.55 1.57 -8.46
N SER A 11 0.72 2.40 -9.05
CA SER A 11 -0.08 3.38 -8.32
C SER A 11 -1.55 2.96 -8.39
N LEU A 12 -2.23 3.00 -7.25
CA LEU A 12 -3.59 2.52 -7.18
C LEU A 12 -4.39 3.34 -6.17
N ASN A 13 -5.58 3.78 -6.57
CA ASN A 13 -6.52 4.40 -5.65
C ASN A 13 -7.36 3.28 -5.06
N VAL A 14 -7.17 3.00 -3.77
CA VAL A 14 -7.80 1.84 -3.16
C VAL A 14 -9.15 2.17 -2.52
N ARG A 15 -9.50 3.44 -2.42
CA ARG A 15 -10.79 3.88 -1.89
C ARG A 15 -11.09 3.25 -0.52
N GLY A 16 -10.08 3.28 0.35
CA GLY A 16 -10.21 2.74 1.67
C GLY A 16 -9.88 1.27 1.74
N ILE A 17 -9.02 0.91 2.70
CA ILE A 17 -8.67 -0.48 2.94
C ILE A 17 -8.76 -0.80 4.43
N ARG A 18 -9.77 -0.24 5.08
CA ARG A 18 -9.91 -0.42 6.53
C ARG A 18 -10.46 -1.79 6.89
N THR A 19 -11.26 -2.40 6.02
CA THR A 19 -11.75 -3.75 6.31
C THR A 19 -10.65 -4.76 6.04
N PHE A 20 -10.58 -5.75 6.90
CA PHE A 20 -9.54 -6.76 6.80
C PHE A 20 -9.61 -7.50 5.46
N GLU A 21 -10.80 -7.88 5.04
CA GLU A 21 -10.98 -8.66 3.82
C GLU A 21 -10.52 -7.89 2.59
N LYS A 22 -10.90 -6.62 2.51
CA LYS A 22 -10.50 -5.81 1.36
C LYS A 22 -9.00 -5.60 1.36
N ARG A 23 -8.42 -5.28 2.52
CA ARG A 23 -6.99 -5.03 2.62
C ARG A 23 -6.21 -6.29 2.26
N LYS A 24 -6.65 -7.44 2.75
CA LYS A 24 -5.98 -8.69 2.44
C LYS A 24 -6.02 -8.97 0.93
N ALA A 25 -7.16 -8.75 0.30
CA ALA A 25 -7.28 -8.97 -1.14
C ALA A 25 -6.38 -8.03 -1.92
N VAL A 26 -6.33 -6.77 -1.52
CA VAL A 26 -5.47 -5.80 -2.19
C VAL A 26 -4.00 -6.18 -2.03
N PHE A 27 -3.58 -6.51 -0.82
CA PHE A 27 -2.18 -6.87 -0.57
C PHE A 27 -1.76 -8.12 -1.35
N ILE A 28 -2.63 -9.11 -1.42
CA ILE A 28 -2.33 -10.32 -2.21
C ILE A 28 -2.21 -9.96 -3.69
N TRP A 29 -3.11 -9.13 -4.18
CA TRP A 29 -3.07 -8.72 -5.57
C TRP A 29 -1.78 -7.97 -5.89
N LEU A 30 -1.35 -7.09 -4.98
CA LEU A 30 -0.10 -6.36 -5.16
C LEU A 30 1.10 -7.30 -5.19
N GLU A 31 1.13 -8.28 -4.28
CA GLU A 31 2.24 -9.23 -4.24
C GLU A 31 2.36 -10.02 -5.53
N ASN A 32 1.25 -10.26 -6.19
CA ASN A 32 1.24 -11.03 -7.42
C ASN A 32 1.40 -10.19 -8.67
N SER A 33 1.47 -8.87 -8.52
CA SER A 33 1.49 -7.97 -9.68
C SER A 33 2.84 -7.91 -10.37
N GLY A 34 3.91 -8.27 -9.67
CA GLY A 34 5.25 -8.16 -10.23
C GLY A 34 5.87 -6.79 -10.08
N ALA A 35 5.18 -5.83 -9.51
CA ALA A 35 5.76 -4.52 -9.27
C ALA A 35 6.65 -4.54 -8.03
N ASP A 36 7.53 -3.55 -7.95
CA ASP A 36 8.50 -3.46 -6.86
C ASP A 36 8.09 -2.45 -5.81
N ILE A 37 7.41 -1.41 -6.20
CA ILE A 37 7.00 -0.33 -5.32
C ILE A 37 5.54 -0.05 -5.58
N PHE A 38 4.77 0.10 -4.51
CA PHE A 38 3.34 0.34 -4.61
C PHE A 38 3.00 1.65 -3.94
N PHE A 39 2.23 2.46 -4.62
CA PHE A 39 1.79 3.75 -4.13
C PHE A 39 0.28 3.71 -4.04
N LEU A 40 -0.25 3.59 -2.83
CA LEU A 40 -1.69 3.44 -2.62
C LEU A 40 -2.29 4.76 -2.14
N GLN A 41 -3.33 5.20 -2.80
CA GLN A 41 -4.01 6.44 -2.50
C GLN A 41 -5.36 6.17 -1.86
N GLU A 42 -5.82 7.09 -1.04
CA GLU A 42 -7.11 7.02 -0.36
C GLU A 42 -7.21 5.78 0.52
N THR A 43 -6.18 5.55 1.32
CA THR A 43 -6.15 4.38 2.19
C THR A 43 -7.01 4.55 3.42
N TYR A 44 -7.23 5.80 3.85
CA TYR A 44 -7.93 6.15 5.08
C TYR A 44 -7.27 5.53 6.31
N SER A 45 -5.94 5.46 6.27
CA SER A 45 -5.18 4.93 7.39
C SER A 45 -5.13 5.93 8.53
N THR A 46 -5.02 5.41 9.74
CA THR A 46 -4.80 6.22 10.93
C THR A 46 -3.63 5.63 11.69
N GLY A 47 -3.04 6.42 12.59
CA GLY A 47 -1.86 5.97 13.31
C GLY A 47 -2.10 4.74 14.15
N ASP A 48 -3.30 4.58 14.71
CA ASP A 48 -3.60 3.47 15.59
C ASP A 48 -3.77 2.15 14.86
N ILE A 49 -4.09 2.16 13.55
CA ILE A 49 -4.25 0.92 12.81
C ILE A 49 -3.05 0.60 11.93
N GLU A 50 -2.11 1.52 11.82
CA GLU A 50 -0.94 1.31 10.97
C GLU A 50 -0.13 0.10 11.40
N ASN A 51 0.02 -0.13 12.69
CA ASN A 51 0.81 -1.26 13.18
C ASN A 51 0.19 -2.59 12.78
N ILE A 52 -1.13 -2.64 12.72
CA ILE A 52 -1.83 -3.86 12.26
C ILE A 52 -1.54 -4.09 10.79
N TRP A 53 -1.60 -3.04 10.00
CA TRP A 53 -1.35 -3.17 8.56
C TRP A 53 0.10 -3.56 8.28
N ARG A 54 1.06 -3.04 9.06
CA ARG A 54 2.46 -3.40 8.88
C ARG A 54 2.70 -4.88 9.06
N LYS A 55 1.95 -5.51 9.95
CA LYS A 55 2.10 -6.94 10.18
C LYS A 55 1.56 -7.77 9.04
N GLN A 56 0.65 -7.22 8.25
CA GLN A 56 0.09 -7.94 7.12
C GLN A 56 0.94 -7.83 5.88
N TRP A 57 1.69 -6.73 5.74
CA TRP A 57 2.53 -6.53 4.56
C TRP A 57 3.90 -7.13 4.82
N LYS A 58 4.41 -7.88 3.86
CA LYS A 58 5.65 -8.62 4.06
C LYS A 58 6.90 -7.76 3.90
N GLY A 59 6.79 -6.56 3.38
CA GLY A 59 7.95 -5.70 3.13
C GLY A 59 7.87 -4.43 3.96
N GLU A 60 8.38 -3.35 3.40
CA GLU A 60 8.42 -2.06 4.07
C GLU A 60 7.14 -1.29 3.79
N MET A 61 6.71 -0.54 4.77
CA MET A 61 5.50 0.28 4.66
C MET A 61 5.77 1.66 5.20
N PHE A 62 5.47 2.68 4.40
CA PHE A 62 5.58 4.07 4.79
C PHE A 62 4.21 4.72 4.61
N SER A 63 3.71 5.38 5.64
CA SER A 63 2.38 5.96 5.57
C SER A 63 2.39 7.44 5.82
N LEU A 64 1.57 8.13 5.06
CA LEU A 64 1.16 9.50 5.34
C LEU A 64 -0.32 9.45 5.64
N HIS A 65 -0.65 9.64 6.90
CA HIS A 65 -2.04 9.52 7.33
C HIS A 65 -2.84 10.71 6.90
N GLY A 66 -4.12 10.50 6.68
CA GLY A 66 -4.98 11.58 6.33
C GLY A 66 -5.31 12.46 7.52
N SER A 67 -5.73 13.67 7.21
CA SER A 67 -6.34 14.55 8.18
C SER A 67 -7.84 14.53 7.95
N ASN A 68 -8.55 15.51 8.47
CA ASN A 68 -9.98 15.59 8.26
C ASN A 68 -10.36 15.59 6.78
N HIS A 69 -9.50 16.13 5.94
CA HIS A 69 -9.79 16.25 4.52
C HIS A 69 -8.83 15.48 3.66
N SER A 70 -7.88 14.83 4.24
CA SER A 70 -6.88 14.05 3.50
C SER A 70 -7.19 12.57 3.67
N ARG A 71 -6.93 11.81 2.64
CA ARG A 71 -7.36 10.42 2.59
C ARG A 71 -6.26 9.41 2.85
N GLY A 72 -5.06 9.88 3.10
CA GLY A 72 -3.95 9.01 3.43
C GLY A 72 -3.33 8.32 2.23
N VAL A 73 -2.04 8.07 2.34
CA VAL A 73 -1.25 7.44 1.29
C VAL A 73 -0.37 6.39 1.93
N LEU A 74 -0.19 5.26 1.26
CA LEU A 74 0.79 4.25 1.65
C LEU A 74 1.79 4.06 0.52
N VAL A 75 3.05 3.93 0.90
CA VAL A 75 4.09 3.45 -0.01
C VAL A 75 4.55 2.11 0.53
N LEU A 76 4.45 1.09 -0.31
CA LEU A 76 4.84 -0.27 0.05
C LEU A 76 6.01 -0.72 -0.83
N ILE A 77 6.94 -1.38 -0.21
CA ILE A 77 8.11 -1.90 -0.92
C ILE A 77 8.29 -3.36 -0.66
#